data_9fe82a530fd07ec13742b7c57c77c59e
#
_entry.id   9fe82a530fd07ec13742b7c57c77c59e
#
_cell.length_a   1.000
_cell.length_b   1.000
_cell.length_c   1.000
_cell.angle_alpha   90.00
_cell.angle_beta   90.00
_cell.angle_gamma   90.00
#
_symmetry.space_group_name_H-M   'P 1'
#
loop_
_entity.id
_entity.type
_entity.pdbx_description
1 polymer ?
#
loop_
_entity_poly.entity_id
_entity_poly.type
_entity_poly.pdbx_seq_one_letter_code
_entity_poly.pdbx_strand_id
1 'polypeptide(L)'
;MGRVIGIDLGTTNSCVAVMDGSEARVIENTEGGRTTPSMVAFADDERLVGQAAKRQAVTNPENTIFAVKRLIGRRADDKATNAFSNLVPYEVKAAKNGDAWIEAAGEDYSPSQISGFILRKLKEDAEAYLGESVDKAVITVPAYFNDAQRQATKDAGKIAGLEVLRIINEPTAAALAYGLERNESGLIVVYDLGGGTFDVSVLEVGDGVFEVKSTNGDTFLGGEDFDQAIIDFLADEFKAENQIDLRGDKLALQRLKEAAEKAKIELSSAMQTDVNLPFITADATGPKHLNVKMTRAKLEQLVSKLVERSLEPCKKALKDAGIQASEIDEVIMVGGMTRMPKIIETVQNFFGKEPHRGVNPDEVVASGAAIQAGVLTGDVKD
;
A
#
# COMPACT_ATOMS: atom_id res chain seq x y z
N MET A 1 1.96 -16.71 27.12
CA MET A 1 1.88 -16.76 25.65
C MET A 1 2.04 -15.35 25.09
N GLY A 2 2.86 -15.17 24.01
CA GLY A 2 2.98 -13.88 23.34
C GLY A 2 1.70 -13.43 22.66
N ARG A 3 1.57 -12.14 22.43
CA ARG A 3 0.43 -11.57 21.73
C ARG A 3 0.40 -12.01 20.27
N VAL A 4 -0.79 -12.07 19.71
CA VAL A 4 -1.01 -12.29 18.29
C VAL A 4 -1.31 -10.95 17.64
N ILE A 5 -0.57 -10.62 16.58
CA ILE A 5 -0.75 -9.36 15.85
C ILE A 5 -1.40 -9.61 14.50
N GLY A 6 -2.12 -8.60 14.01
CA GLY A 6 -2.63 -8.57 12.64
C GLY A 6 -1.72 -7.69 11.78
N ILE A 7 -1.33 -8.20 10.61
CA ILE A 7 -0.42 -7.50 9.72
C ILE A 7 -1.05 -7.32 8.34
N ASP A 8 -1.09 -6.08 7.89
CA ASP A 8 -1.28 -5.73 6.50
C ASP A 8 0.12 -5.58 5.87
N LEU A 9 0.57 -6.59 5.15
CA LEU A 9 1.83 -6.56 4.39
C LEU A 9 1.53 -5.98 3.01
N GLY A 10 1.47 -4.66 2.92
CA GLY A 10 1.10 -3.97 1.69
C GLY A 10 2.23 -3.87 0.68
N THR A 11 1.89 -3.64 -0.58
CA THR A 11 2.87 -3.45 -1.66
C THR A 11 3.74 -2.22 -1.40
N THR A 12 3.14 -1.15 -0.94
CA THR A 12 3.82 0.14 -0.71
C THR A 12 4.03 0.43 0.77
N ASN A 13 3.01 0.20 1.60
CA ASN A 13 3.05 0.42 3.04
C ASN A 13 2.48 -0.77 3.78
N SER A 14 3.02 -1.02 4.96
CA SER A 14 2.57 -2.08 5.87
C SER A 14 2.04 -1.48 7.16
N CYS A 15 1.17 -2.22 7.84
CA CYS A 15 0.53 -1.75 9.06
C CYS A 15 0.34 -2.93 10.02
N VAL A 16 0.48 -2.66 11.32
CA VAL A 16 0.31 -3.66 12.38
C VAL A 16 -0.78 -3.22 13.33
N ALA A 17 -1.64 -4.15 13.72
CA ALA A 17 -2.66 -3.91 14.72
C ALA A 17 -2.73 -5.08 15.72
N VAL A 18 -3.28 -4.81 16.88
CA VAL A 18 -3.50 -5.79 17.96
C VAL A 18 -4.86 -5.54 18.56
N MET A 19 -5.49 -6.59 19.11
CA MET A 19 -6.71 -6.40 19.87
C MET A 19 -6.40 -5.83 21.25
N ASP A 20 -7.16 -4.80 21.61
CA ASP A 20 -7.16 -4.18 22.93
C ASP A 20 -8.61 -4.25 23.43
N GLY A 21 -8.90 -5.28 24.22
CA GLY A 21 -10.27 -5.60 24.56
C GLY A 21 -11.07 -6.05 23.35
N SER A 22 -12.16 -5.33 23.03
CA SER A 22 -13.05 -5.62 21.89
C SER A 22 -12.69 -4.81 20.62
N GLU A 23 -11.69 -3.95 20.70
CA GLU A 23 -11.30 -3.05 19.60
C GLU A 23 -9.92 -3.37 19.06
N ALA A 24 -9.77 -3.24 17.74
CA ALA A 24 -8.48 -3.31 17.10
C ALA A 24 -7.76 -1.98 17.29
N ARG A 25 -6.48 -2.06 17.63
CA ARG A 25 -5.63 -0.91 17.87
C ARG A 25 -4.39 -0.98 16.99
N VAL A 26 -4.15 0.06 16.21
CA VAL A 26 -2.95 0.16 15.36
C VAL A 26 -1.75 0.47 16.22
N ILE A 27 -0.64 -0.22 15.95
CA ILE A 27 0.62 -0.06 16.65
C ILE A 27 1.49 0.96 15.92
N GLU A 28 1.92 2.00 16.63
CA GLU A 28 2.90 2.94 16.09
C GLU A 28 4.28 2.28 16.03
N ASN A 29 5.02 2.55 14.95
CA ASN A 29 6.40 2.09 14.83
C ASN A 29 7.35 2.95 15.71
N THR A 30 8.61 2.56 15.80
CA THR A 30 9.59 3.26 16.64
C THR A 30 9.92 4.66 16.14
N GLU A 31 9.57 4.99 14.90
CA GLU A 31 9.71 6.34 14.32
C GLU A 31 8.45 7.21 14.53
N GLY A 32 7.43 6.67 15.20
CA GLY A 32 6.17 7.37 15.49
C GLY A 32 5.12 7.29 14.38
N GLY A 33 5.37 6.51 13.33
CA GLY A 33 4.42 6.32 12.23
C GLY A 33 3.43 5.19 12.50
N ARG A 34 2.23 5.32 11.98
CA ARG A 34 1.18 4.28 12.06
C ARG A 34 1.25 3.28 10.91
N THR A 35 1.96 3.64 9.84
CA THR A 35 2.31 2.76 8.73
C THR A 35 3.80 2.76 8.51
N THR A 36 4.31 1.68 7.93
CA THR A 36 5.74 1.49 7.65
C THR A 36 5.91 1.26 6.15
N PRO A 37 6.75 2.05 5.46
CA PRO A 37 7.04 1.78 4.05
C PRO A 37 7.58 0.35 3.86
N SER A 38 7.02 -0.37 2.89
CA SER A 38 7.42 -1.74 2.56
C SER A 38 8.71 -1.72 1.70
N MET A 39 9.77 -1.17 2.27
CA MET A 39 11.04 -0.91 1.59
C MET A 39 12.21 -1.40 2.42
N VAL A 40 13.21 -1.96 1.72
CA VAL A 40 14.48 -2.42 2.31
C VAL A 40 15.63 -1.86 1.47
N ALA A 41 16.57 -1.20 2.12
CA ALA A 41 17.76 -0.66 1.44
C ALA A 41 19.04 -1.23 2.06
N PHE A 42 20.04 -1.39 1.21
CA PHE A 42 21.38 -1.84 1.59
C PHE A 42 22.36 -0.71 1.31
N ALA A 43 22.86 -0.07 2.36
CA ALA A 43 23.74 1.09 2.26
C ALA A 43 24.83 1.00 3.34
N ASP A 44 26.09 1.21 2.93
CA ASP A 44 27.24 1.28 3.85
C ASP A 44 27.31 0.11 4.85
N ASP A 45 27.18 -1.13 4.34
CA ASP A 45 27.17 -2.37 5.12
C ASP A 45 25.99 -2.47 6.13
N GLU A 46 25.01 -1.60 6.00
CA GLU A 46 23.83 -1.53 6.85
C GLU A 46 22.58 -1.86 6.05
N ARG A 47 21.63 -2.53 6.70
CA ARG A 47 20.30 -2.79 6.13
C ARG A 47 19.30 -1.86 6.78
N LEU A 48 18.65 -1.04 5.95
CA LEU A 48 17.62 -0.11 6.36
C LEU A 48 16.25 -0.66 5.97
N VAL A 49 15.26 -0.54 6.84
CA VAL A 49 13.90 -1.00 6.60
C VAL A 49 12.89 0.10 6.94
N GLY A 50 11.90 0.28 6.09
CA GLY A 50 10.83 1.23 6.33
C GLY A 50 11.19 2.65 5.92
N GLN A 51 10.89 3.62 6.76
CA GLN A 51 11.08 5.05 6.46
C GLN A 51 12.54 5.40 6.16
N ALA A 52 13.49 4.81 6.89
CA ALA A 52 14.91 5.02 6.64
C ALA A 52 15.33 4.57 5.24
N ALA A 53 14.77 3.45 4.76
CA ALA A 53 15.00 2.98 3.39
C ALA A 53 14.38 3.94 2.37
N LYS A 54 13.17 4.40 2.61
CA LYS A 54 12.47 5.33 1.73
C LYS A 54 13.21 6.65 1.56
N ARG A 55 13.75 7.22 2.64
CA ARG A 55 14.45 8.51 2.63
C ARG A 55 15.65 8.56 1.70
N GLN A 56 16.36 7.46 1.52
CA GLN A 56 17.58 7.40 0.69
C GLN A 56 17.34 6.72 -0.68
N ALA A 57 16.10 6.41 -1.03
CA ALA A 57 15.77 5.63 -2.22
C ALA A 57 16.30 6.26 -3.52
N VAL A 58 16.13 7.56 -3.69
CA VAL A 58 16.52 8.26 -4.94
C VAL A 58 18.04 8.32 -5.10
N THR A 59 18.79 8.35 -3.99
CA THR A 59 20.27 8.40 -4.01
C THR A 59 20.93 7.02 -4.04
N ASN A 60 20.14 5.95 -3.80
CA ASN A 60 20.62 4.56 -3.80
C ASN A 60 19.60 3.64 -4.50
N PRO A 61 19.21 3.93 -5.74
CA PRO A 61 18.12 3.22 -6.39
C PRO A 61 18.39 1.74 -6.66
N GLU A 62 19.63 1.38 -6.97
CA GLU A 62 20.00 0.00 -7.34
C GLU A 62 19.92 -0.97 -6.15
N ASN A 63 20.08 -0.47 -4.92
CA ASN A 63 20.09 -1.27 -3.70
C ASN A 63 18.94 -0.93 -2.75
N THR A 64 17.88 -0.30 -3.25
CA THR A 64 16.65 -0.01 -2.52
C THR A 64 15.52 -0.82 -3.13
N ILE A 65 15.04 -1.81 -2.36
CA ILE A 65 14.03 -2.75 -2.83
C ILE A 65 12.65 -2.31 -2.34
N PHE A 66 11.73 -2.18 -3.27
CA PHE A 66 10.34 -1.80 -3.00
C PHE A 66 9.39 -2.62 -3.87
N ALA A 67 8.11 -2.67 -3.49
CA ALA A 67 7.08 -3.39 -4.21
C ALA A 67 7.40 -4.88 -4.41
N VAL A 68 8.15 -5.48 -3.49
CA VAL A 68 8.57 -6.88 -3.57
C VAL A 68 7.38 -7.85 -3.57
N LYS A 69 6.26 -7.42 -3.03
CA LYS A 69 5.01 -8.20 -3.05
C LYS A 69 4.60 -8.59 -4.48
N ARG A 70 4.98 -7.81 -5.48
CA ARG A 70 4.72 -8.14 -6.89
C ARG A 70 5.53 -9.33 -7.40
N LEU A 71 6.59 -9.68 -6.70
CA LEU A 71 7.49 -10.77 -7.07
C LEU A 71 7.28 -12.03 -6.23
N ILE A 72 6.63 -11.90 -5.07
CA ILE A 72 6.49 -13.01 -4.12
C ILE A 72 5.72 -14.18 -4.73
N GLY A 73 6.27 -15.38 -4.63
CA GLY A 73 5.65 -16.59 -5.17
C GLY A 73 5.58 -16.65 -6.70
N ARG A 74 6.29 -15.78 -7.41
CA ARG A 74 6.29 -15.74 -8.87
C ARG A 74 7.57 -16.27 -9.46
N ARG A 75 7.47 -16.71 -10.73
CA ARG A 75 8.62 -17.14 -11.51
C ARG A 75 9.23 -15.98 -12.27
N ALA A 76 10.53 -16.07 -12.51
CA ALA A 76 11.27 -15.04 -13.25
C ALA A 76 10.79 -14.90 -14.70
N ASP A 77 10.25 -15.96 -15.30
CA ASP A 77 9.76 -15.97 -16.68
C ASP A 77 8.29 -15.59 -16.85
N ASP A 78 7.59 -15.26 -15.76
CA ASP A 78 6.22 -14.74 -15.82
C ASP A 78 6.18 -13.39 -16.55
N LYS A 79 5.14 -13.17 -17.36
CA LYS A 79 4.92 -11.89 -18.06
C LYS A 79 4.82 -10.71 -17.09
N ALA A 80 4.12 -10.91 -15.97
CA ALA A 80 3.97 -9.89 -14.94
C ALA A 80 5.32 -9.55 -14.31
N THR A 81 6.15 -10.54 -14.04
CA THR A 81 7.51 -10.35 -13.50
C THR A 81 8.38 -9.58 -14.48
N ASN A 82 8.36 -9.95 -15.76
CA ASN A 82 9.12 -9.24 -16.79
C ASN A 82 8.69 -7.79 -16.95
N ALA A 83 7.39 -7.52 -16.98
CA ALA A 83 6.86 -6.17 -17.07
C ALA A 83 7.31 -5.32 -15.87
N PHE A 84 7.26 -5.89 -14.68
CA PHE A 84 7.67 -5.20 -13.46
C PHE A 84 9.19 -4.97 -13.42
N SER A 85 10.00 -5.97 -13.79
CA SER A 85 11.47 -5.86 -13.75
C SER A 85 11.99 -4.74 -14.66
N ASN A 86 11.28 -4.42 -15.74
CA ASN A 86 11.64 -3.32 -16.63
C ASN A 86 11.33 -1.94 -16.06
N LEU A 87 10.54 -1.87 -14.98
CA LEU A 87 10.10 -0.60 -14.39
C LEU A 87 10.89 -0.22 -13.13
N VAL A 88 11.69 -1.14 -12.59
CA VAL A 88 12.39 -0.90 -11.32
C VAL A 88 13.88 -0.74 -11.53
N PRO A 89 14.57 0.08 -10.71
CA PRO A 89 16.00 0.30 -10.83
C PRO A 89 16.87 -0.81 -10.25
N TYR A 90 16.31 -1.68 -9.41
CA TYR A 90 17.04 -2.82 -8.86
C TYR A 90 16.93 -4.04 -9.79
N GLU A 91 17.84 -4.98 -9.64
CA GLU A 91 17.91 -6.15 -10.52
C GLU A 91 17.01 -7.29 -10.02
N VAL A 92 16.16 -7.78 -10.94
CA VAL A 92 15.33 -8.98 -10.75
C VAL A 92 15.95 -10.08 -11.62
N LYS A 93 16.20 -11.24 -11.03
CA LYS A 93 16.87 -12.35 -11.70
C LYS A 93 16.17 -13.67 -11.40
N ALA A 94 16.55 -14.73 -12.12
CA ALA A 94 16.05 -16.08 -11.88
C ALA A 94 16.93 -16.80 -10.86
N ALA A 95 16.31 -17.41 -9.86
CA ALA A 95 16.98 -18.38 -8.99
C ALA A 95 17.22 -19.70 -9.74
N LYS A 96 17.96 -20.63 -9.14
CA LYS A 96 18.24 -21.93 -9.74
C LYS A 96 16.99 -22.72 -10.09
N ASN A 97 15.94 -22.58 -9.28
CA ASN A 97 14.63 -23.22 -9.51
C ASN A 97 13.72 -22.44 -10.46
N GLY A 98 14.15 -21.28 -10.95
CA GLY A 98 13.38 -20.42 -11.84
C GLY A 98 12.50 -19.38 -11.16
N ASP A 99 12.48 -19.31 -9.85
CA ASP A 99 11.73 -18.29 -9.11
C ASP A 99 12.35 -16.90 -9.32
N ALA A 100 11.51 -15.86 -9.25
CA ALA A 100 11.98 -14.48 -9.28
C ALA A 100 12.71 -14.15 -7.99
N TRP A 101 13.96 -13.73 -8.10
CA TRP A 101 14.81 -13.27 -7.00
C TRP A 101 15.32 -11.87 -7.28
N ILE A 102 15.96 -11.28 -6.29
CA ILE A 102 16.45 -9.90 -6.34
C ILE A 102 17.93 -9.91 -6.00
N GLU A 103 18.73 -9.13 -6.74
CA GLU A 103 20.11 -8.86 -6.41
C GLU A 103 20.24 -7.47 -5.79
N ALA A 104 20.88 -7.40 -4.64
CA ALA A 104 21.16 -6.14 -3.96
C ALA A 104 22.50 -6.24 -3.22
N ALA A 105 23.33 -5.21 -3.32
CA ALA A 105 24.63 -5.14 -2.66
C ALA A 105 25.52 -6.39 -2.89
N GLY A 106 25.44 -6.97 -4.10
CA GLY A 106 26.23 -8.14 -4.49
C GLY A 106 25.72 -9.48 -3.98
N GLU A 107 24.56 -9.52 -3.35
CA GLU A 107 23.94 -10.75 -2.83
C GLU A 107 22.55 -10.98 -3.42
N ASP A 108 22.13 -12.25 -3.44
CA ASP A 108 20.83 -12.65 -3.96
C ASP A 108 19.85 -12.89 -2.82
N TYR A 109 18.65 -12.34 -2.98
CA TYR A 109 17.57 -12.47 -2.00
C TYR A 109 16.30 -12.98 -2.67
N SER A 110 15.60 -13.90 -2.01
CA SER A 110 14.23 -14.23 -2.41
C SER A 110 13.27 -13.11 -2.00
N PRO A 111 12.13 -12.96 -2.68
CA PRO A 111 11.08 -12.04 -2.23
C PRO A 111 10.62 -12.32 -0.80
N SER A 112 10.57 -13.58 -0.38
CA SER A 112 10.23 -13.97 1.00
C SER A 112 11.25 -13.47 2.00
N GLN A 113 12.55 -13.47 1.68
CA GLN A 113 13.59 -12.91 2.56
C GLN A 113 13.44 -11.40 2.71
N ILE A 114 13.21 -10.67 1.62
CA ILE A 114 12.99 -9.22 1.67
C ILE A 114 11.72 -8.89 2.47
N SER A 115 10.62 -9.60 2.21
CA SER A 115 9.38 -9.45 2.98
C SER A 115 9.60 -9.82 4.44
N GLY A 116 10.44 -10.82 4.70
CA GLY A 116 10.83 -11.21 6.06
C GLY A 116 11.55 -10.10 6.83
N PHE A 117 12.39 -9.31 6.17
CA PHE A 117 13.02 -8.14 6.80
C PHE A 117 11.98 -7.09 7.20
N ILE A 118 10.99 -6.87 6.33
CA ILE A 118 9.88 -5.94 6.62
C ILE A 118 9.06 -6.45 7.81
N LEU A 119 8.67 -7.73 7.77
CA LEU A 119 7.89 -8.36 8.84
C LEU A 119 8.63 -8.36 10.17
N ARG A 120 9.95 -8.56 10.14
CA ARG A 120 10.78 -8.52 11.35
C ARG A 120 10.77 -7.13 11.99
N LYS A 121 10.86 -6.07 11.18
CA LYS A 121 10.75 -4.71 11.70
C LYS A 121 9.36 -4.49 12.34
N LEU A 122 8.30 -4.94 11.69
CA LEU A 122 6.94 -4.81 12.24
C LEU A 122 6.81 -5.57 13.56
N LYS A 123 7.39 -6.77 13.65
CA LYS A 123 7.42 -7.57 14.87
C LYS A 123 8.17 -6.83 16.00
N GLU A 124 9.37 -6.34 15.71
CA GLU A 124 10.19 -5.63 16.69
C GLU A 124 9.54 -4.33 17.16
N ASP A 125 8.92 -3.58 16.26
CA ASP A 125 8.18 -2.36 16.60
C ASP A 125 6.96 -2.70 17.48
N ALA A 126 6.26 -3.79 17.19
CA ALA A 126 5.14 -4.26 18.00
C ALA A 126 5.61 -4.67 19.40
N GLU A 127 6.72 -5.37 19.50
CA GLU A 127 7.30 -5.79 20.79
C GLU A 127 7.72 -4.57 21.63
N ALA A 128 8.33 -3.57 21.00
CA ALA A 128 8.70 -2.33 21.67
C ALA A 128 7.48 -1.56 22.20
N TYR A 129 6.43 -1.51 21.42
CA TYR A 129 5.19 -0.83 21.78
C TYR A 129 4.43 -1.54 22.90
N LEU A 130 4.32 -2.87 22.82
CA LEU A 130 3.57 -3.68 23.78
C LEU A 130 4.36 -4.02 25.04
N GLY A 131 5.69 -3.92 24.99
CA GLY A 131 6.58 -4.29 26.10
C GLY A 131 6.60 -5.79 26.36
N GLU A 132 6.27 -6.63 25.37
CA GLU A 132 6.26 -8.08 25.48
C GLU A 132 6.61 -8.75 24.15
N SER A 133 6.90 -10.05 24.17
CA SER A 133 7.21 -10.83 22.98
C SER A 133 5.99 -10.98 22.07
N VAL A 134 6.24 -10.91 20.78
CA VAL A 134 5.24 -11.17 19.73
C VAL A 134 5.78 -12.28 18.84
N ASP A 135 5.14 -13.44 18.86
CA ASP A 135 5.61 -14.62 18.13
C ASP A 135 4.59 -15.20 17.14
N LYS A 136 3.39 -14.64 17.10
CA LYS A 136 2.30 -15.11 16.23
C LYS A 136 1.63 -13.96 15.50
N ALA A 137 1.19 -14.23 14.27
CA ALA A 137 0.53 -13.22 13.43
C ALA A 137 -0.52 -13.82 12.51
N VAL A 138 -1.50 -12.99 12.18
CA VAL A 138 -2.38 -13.16 11.02
C VAL A 138 -1.90 -12.16 9.96
N ILE A 139 -1.64 -12.62 8.75
CA ILE A 139 -1.12 -11.80 7.66
C ILE A 139 -2.14 -11.79 6.53
N THR A 140 -2.32 -10.63 5.89
CA THR A 140 -3.25 -10.48 4.78
C THR A 140 -2.56 -10.59 3.43
N VAL A 141 -3.32 -11.07 2.42
CA VAL A 141 -2.91 -11.16 1.04
C VAL A 141 -4.04 -10.72 0.12
N PRO A 142 -3.74 -10.29 -1.11
CA PRO A 142 -4.79 -10.04 -2.09
C PRO A 142 -5.63 -11.29 -2.34
N ALA A 143 -6.92 -11.11 -2.61
CA ALA A 143 -7.84 -12.23 -2.85
C ALA A 143 -7.42 -13.11 -4.04
N TYR A 144 -6.71 -12.53 -5.03
CA TYR A 144 -6.26 -13.26 -6.22
C TYR A 144 -4.96 -14.07 -6.01
N PHE A 145 -4.30 -13.97 -4.86
CA PHE A 145 -3.08 -14.74 -4.62
C PHE A 145 -3.34 -16.24 -4.74
N ASN A 146 -2.48 -16.93 -5.47
CA ASN A 146 -2.50 -18.38 -5.60
C ASN A 146 -1.78 -19.05 -4.40
N ASP A 147 -1.77 -20.37 -4.39
CA ASP A 147 -1.18 -21.14 -3.28
C ASP A 147 0.31 -20.89 -3.13
N ALA A 148 1.05 -20.74 -4.23
CA ALA A 148 2.49 -20.44 -4.19
C ALA A 148 2.77 -19.07 -3.54
N GLN A 149 1.97 -18.06 -3.87
CA GLN A 149 2.10 -16.72 -3.30
C GLN A 149 1.72 -16.70 -1.81
N ARG A 150 0.69 -17.44 -1.43
CA ARG A 150 0.26 -17.58 -0.02
C ARG A 150 1.32 -18.32 0.80
N GLN A 151 1.89 -19.39 0.25
CA GLN A 151 2.96 -20.14 0.91
C GLN A 151 4.21 -19.27 1.09
N ALA A 152 4.60 -18.52 0.06
CA ALA A 152 5.75 -17.63 0.12
C ALA A 152 5.57 -16.52 1.17
N THR A 153 4.32 -16.05 1.37
CA THR A 153 3.99 -15.08 2.44
C THR A 153 4.13 -15.72 3.83
N LYS A 154 3.67 -16.96 3.99
CA LYS A 154 3.90 -17.71 5.24
C LYS A 154 5.39 -17.90 5.53
N ASP A 155 6.16 -18.23 4.50
CA ASP A 155 7.62 -18.40 4.60
C ASP A 155 8.28 -17.11 5.06
N ALA A 156 7.85 -15.97 4.55
CA ALA A 156 8.34 -14.66 4.98
C ALA A 156 8.08 -14.42 6.48
N GLY A 157 6.91 -14.80 6.96
CA GLY A 157 6.57 -14.72 8.39
C GLY A 157 7.49 -15.59 9.23
N LYS A 158 7.75 -16.81 8.80
CA LYS A 158 8.66 -17.73 9.47
C LYS A 158 10.10 -17.20 9.52
N ILE A 159 10.57 -16.62 8.42
CA ILE A 159 11.89 -15.99 8.35
C ILE A 159 11.99 -14.85 9.38
N ALA A 160 10.90 -14.10 9.58
CA ALA A 160 10.84 -13.00 10.54
C ALA A 160 10.70 -13.46 12.00
N GLY A 161 10.55 -14.75 12.25
CA GLY A 161 10.36 -15.30 13.60
C GLY A 161 8.90 -15.29 14.07
N LEU A 162 7.96 -15.31 13.11
CA LEU A 162 6.53 -15.35 13.39
C LEU A 162 5.91 -16.68 12.99
N GLU A 163 5.09 -17.25 13.87
CA GLU A 163 4.18 -18.32 13.51
C GLU A 163 2.94 -17.68 12.87
N VAL A 164 2.73 -17.95 11.59
CA VAL A 164 1.58 -17.42 10.87
C VAL A 164 0.38 -18.33 11.10
N LEU A 165 -0.55 -17.90 11.95
CA LEU A 165 -1.74 -18.68 12.32
C LEU A 165 -2.71 -18.79 11.15
N ARG A 166 -2.80 -17.75 10.35
CA ARG A 166 -3.70 -17.71 9.19
C ARG A 166 -3.26 -16.65 8.20
N ILE A 167 -3.49 -16.95 6.92
CA ILE A 167 -3.45 -15.98 5.82
C ILE A 167 -4.91 -15.67 5.48
N ILE A 168 -5.29 -14.39 5.47
CA ILE A 168 -6.64 -13.97 5.10
C ILE A 168 -6.60 -12.98 3.93
N ASN A 169 -7.70 -12.94 3.19
CA ASN A 169 -7.81 -12.02 2.06
C ASN A 169 -7.99 -10.58 2.53
N GLU A 170 -7.30 -9.64 1.89
CA GLU A 170 -7.36 -8.22 2.22
C GLU A 170 -8.78 -7.65 2.20
N PRO A 171 -9.62 -7.93 1.18
CA PRO A 171 -10.98 -7.42 1.19
C PRO A 171 -11.84 -8.01 2.31
N THR A 172 -11.62 -9.26 2.69
CA THR A 172 -12.29 -9.89 3.83
C THR A 172 -11.89 -9.20 5.13
N ALA A 173 -10.61 -8.93 5.32
CA ALA A 173 -10.13 -8.20 6.50
C ALA A 173 -10.77 -6.81 6.59
N ALA A 174 -10.85 -6.09 5.48
CA ALA A 174 -11.50 -4.78 5.44
C ALA A 174 -12.97 -4.87 5.85
N ALA A 175 -13.70 -5.85 5.33
CA ALA A 175 -15.10 -6.05 5.69
C ALA A 175 -15.27 -6.39 7.18
N LEU A 176 -14.38 -7.18 7.76
CA LEU A 176 -14.37 -7.47 9.21
C LEU A 176 -14.17 -6.20 10.04
N ALA A 177 -13.27 -5.32 9.62
CA ALA A 177 -12.98 -4.08 10.33
C ALA A 177 -14.21 -3.15 10.42
N TYR A 178 -15.10 -3.22 9.44
CA TYR A 178 -16.35 -2.47 9.43
C TYR A 178 -17.53 -3.23 10.10
N GLY A 179 -17.30 -4.44 10.59
CA GLY A 179 -18.33 -5.22 11.26
C GLY A 179 -19.39 -5.78 10.33
N LEU A 180 -19.10 -5.92 9.04
CA LEU A 180 -20.08 -6.34 8.02
C LEU A 180 -20.41 -7.84 8.08
N GLU A 181 -19.66 -8.64 8.84
CA GLU A 181 -20.00 -10.05 9.12
C GLU A 181 -21.31 -10.21 9.87
N ARG A 182 -21.79 -9.13 10.51
CA ARG A 182 -23.06 -9.10 11.25
C ARG A 182 -24.27 -8.96 10.34
N ASN A 183 -24.06 -8.58 9.07
CA ASN A 183 -25.14 -8.48 8.10
C ASN A 183 -25.69 -9.88 7.81
N GLU A 184 -27.00 -10.02 7.77
CA GLU A 184 -27.64 -11.31 7.49
C GLU A 184 -27.30 -11.82 6.10
N SER A 185 -27.31 -10.93 5.11
CA SER A 185 -26.93 -11.20 3.73
C SER A 185 -26.60 -9.87 3.04
N GLY A 186 -25.82 -9.92 1.99
CA GLY A 186 -25.57 -8.73 1.19
C GLY A 186 -24.38 -8.87 0.26
N LEU A 187 -24.30 -7.91 -0.66
CA LEU A 187 -23.20 -7.77 -1.61
C LEU A 187 -22.37 -6.55 -1.25
N ILE A 188 -21.07 -6.75 -1.18
CA ILE A 188 -20.10 -5.74 -0.72
C ILE A 188 -19.07 -5.53 -1.82
N VAL A 189 -18.78 -4.28 -2.14
CA VAL A 189 -17.62 -3.91 -2.97
C VAL A 189 -16.53 -3.35 -2.06
N VAL A 190 -15.32 -3.86 -2.22
CA VAL A 190 -14.13 -3.32 -1.60
C VAL A 190 -13.27 -2.67 -2.68
N TYR A 191 -13.16 -1.35 -2.60
CA TYR A 191 -12.37 -0.52 -3.51
C TYR A 191 -11.07 -0.17 -2.81
N ASP A 192 -9.96 -0.76 -3.26
CA ASP A 192 -8.65 -0.64 -2.62
C ASP A 192 -7.67 0.06 -3.56
N LEU A 193 -7.48 1.35 -3.35
CA LEU A 193 -6.50 2.14 -4.08
C LEU A 193 -5.29 2.38 -3.18
N GLY A 194 -4.27 1.53 -3.35
CA GLY A 194 -3.02 1.59 -2.63
C GLY A 194 -1.98 2.49 -3.29
N GLY A 195 -0.76 2.45 -2.80
CA GLY A 195 0.34 3.26 -3.32
C GLY A 195 0.79 2.85 -4.71
N GLY A 196 0.79 1.57 -5.03
CA GLY A 196 1.28 1.05 -6.31
C GLY A 196 0.28 0.28 -7.15
N THR A 197 -0.81 -0.22 -6.54
CA THR A 197 -1.82 -1.03 -7.22
C THR A 197 -3.22 -0.60 -6.86
N PHE A 198 -4.14 -0.89 -7.76
CA PHE A 198 -5.58 -0.79 -7.53
C PHE A 198 -6.20 -2.16 -7.56
N ASP A 199 -6.98 -2.50 -6.54
CA ASP A 199 -7.71 -3.76 -6.43
C ASP A 199 -9.17 -3.49 -6.10
N VAL A 200 -10.07 -4.21 -6.75
CA VAL A 200 -11.50 -4.16 -6.46
C VAL A 200 -12.02 -5.59 -6.32
N SER A 201 -12.80 -5.83 -5.28
CA SER A 201 -13.37 -7.14 -5.00
C SER A 201 -14.85 -7.02 -4.72
N VAL A 202 -15.60 -8.01 -5.21
CA VAL A 202 -17.03 -8.17 -4.90
C VAL A 202 -17.16 -9.34 -3.94
N LEU A 203 -17.72 -9.08 -2.76
CA LEU A 203 -17.94 -10.08 -1.72
C LEU A 203 -19.43 -10.29 -1.52
N GLU A 204 -19.79 -11.51 -1.13
CA GLU A 204 -21.11 -11.81 -0.62
C GLU A 204 -20.97 -12.23 0.84
N VAL A 205 -21.79 -11.65 1.72
CA VAL A 205 -21.84 -12.02 3.12
C VAL A 205 -23.11 -12.82 3.39
N GLY A 206 -22.96 -13.89 4.15
CA GLY A 206 -24.08 -14.71 4.62
C GLY A 206 -23.64 -15.56 5.81
N ASP A 207 -24.46 -15.60 6.85
CA ASP A 207 -24.21 -16.40 8.06
C ASP A 207 -22.83 -16.14 8.70
N GLY A 208 -22.39 -14.88 8.68
CA GLY A 208 -21.08 -14.47 9.24
C GLY A 208 -19.88 -14.81 8.38
N VAL A 209 -20.09 -15.31 7.16
CA VAL A 209 -19.02 -15.75 6.25
C VAL A 209 -19.00 -14.86 5.02
N PHE A 210 -17.79 -14.47 4.60
CA PHE A 210 -17.55 -13.73 3.35
C PHE A 210 -17.10 -14.69 2.26
N GLU A 211 -17.72 -14.58 1.10
CA GLU A 211 -17.31 -15.27 -0.12
C GLU A 211 -16.86 -14.23 -1.15
N VAL A 212 -15.67 -14.40 -1.72
CA VAL A 212 -15.18 -13.53 -2.80
C VAL A 212 -15.82 -13.99 -4.11
N LYS A 213 -16.70 -13.17 -4.66
CA LYS A 213 -17.42 -13.47 -5.92
C LYS A 213 -16.56 -13.16 -7.15
N SER A 214 -15.82 -12.06 -7.10
CA SER A 214 -14.91 -11.66 -8.16
C SER A 214 -13.87 -10.69 -7.64
N THR A 215 -12.76 -10.59 -8.37
CA THR A 215 -11.72 -9.61 -8.11
C THR A 215 -11.15 -9.13 -9.44
N ASN A 216 -10.77 -7.88 -9.51
CA ASN A 216 -10.13 -7.27 -10.67
C ASN A 216 -9.24 -6.14 -10.18
N GLY A 217 -8.52 -5.49 -11.07
CA GLY A 217 -7.67 -4.37 -10.67
C GLY A 217 -6.82 -3.85 -11.80
N ASP A 218 -5.94 -2.94 -11.45
CA ASP A 218 -4.93 -2.36 -12.33
C ASP A 218 -3.62 -2.30 -11.54
N THR A 219 -2.66 -3.15 -11.91
CA THR A 219 -1.38 -3.27 -11.21
C THR A 219 -0.46 -2.06 -11.46
N PHE A 220 -0.83 -1.16 -12.37
CA PHE A 220 -0.08 0.04 -12.71
C PHE A 220 -0.83 1.32 -12.32
N LEU A 221 -1.79 1.22 -11.41
CA LEU A 221 -2.55 2.36 -10.91
C LEU A 221 -2.45 2.40 -9.39
N GLY A 222 -1.88 3.46 -8.85
CA GLY A 222 -1.74 3.66 -7.41
C GLY A 222 -1.38 5.09 -7.07
N GLY A 223 -1.28 5.39 -5.78
CA GLY A 223 -0.95 6.73 -5.27
C GLY A 223 0.35 7.28 -5.80
N GLU A 224 1.31 6.42 -6.16
CA GLU A 224 2.57 6.84 -6.77
C GLU A 224 2.36 7.51 -8.14
N ASP A 225 1.34 7.09 -8.89
CA ASP A 225 1.00 7.72 -10.17
C ASP A 225 0.42 9.12 -9.95
N PHE A 226 -0.35 9.30 -8.89
CA PHE A 226 -0.86 10.61 -8.49
C PHE A 226 0.29 11.52 -8.05
N ASP A 227 1.23 10.99 -7.27
CA ASP A 227 2.43 11.72 -6.85
C ASP A 227 3.26 12.13 -8.08
N GLN A 228 3.42 11.25 -9.06
CA GLN A 228 4.18 11.53 -10.28
C GLN A 228 3.55 12.67 -11.09
N ALA A 229 2.22 12.71 -11.17
CA ALA A 229 1.52 13.80 -11.84
C ALA A 229 1.82 15.15 -11.16
N ILE A 230 1.91 15.18 -9.85
CA ILE A 230 2.26 16.39 -9.09
C ILE A 230 3.74 16.74 -9.31
N ILE A 231 4.63 15.75 -9.25
CA ILE A 231 6.07 15.93 -9.48
C ILE A 231 6.28 16.57 -10.86
N ASP A 232 5.64 16.04 -11.89
CA ASP A 232 5.78 16.54 -13.26
C ASP A 232 5.25 17.98 -13.37
N PHE A 233 4.12 18.27 -12.74
CA PHE A 233 3.57 19.62 -12.70
C PHE A 233 4.55 20.61 -12.05
N LEU A 234 5.08 20.28 -10.88
CA LEU A 234 6.03 21.15 -10.16
C LEU A 234 7.33 21.34 -10.93
N ALA A 235 7.86 20.26 -11.50
CA ALA A 235 9.10 20.30 -12.28
C ALA A 235 8.93 21.12 -13.54
N ASP A 236 7.80 21.01 -14.24
CA ASP A 236 7.50 21.77 -15.44
C ASP A 236 7.31 23.25 -15.15
N GLU A 237 6.64 23.61 -14.06
CA GLU A 237 6.50 25.00 -13.59
C GLU A 237 7.87 25.62 -13.31
N PHE A 238 8.73 24.90 -12.62
CA PHE A 238 10.08 25.36 -12.31
C PHE A 238 10.93 25.51 -13.56
N LYS A 239 10.85 24.56 -14.49
CA LYS A 239 11.58 24.59 -15.75
C LYS A 239 11.18 25.78 -16.64
N ALA A 240 9.89 26.13 -16.64
CA ALA A 240 9.38 27.28 -17.37
C ALA A 240 9.99 28.60 -16.89
N GLU A 241 10.24 28.75 -15.58
CA GLU A 241 10.82 29.95 -14.98
C GLU A 241 12.33 29.96 -14.98
N ASN A 242 12.99 28.81 -14.79
CA ASN A 242 14.43 28.72 -14.52
C ASN A 242 15.23 27.95 -15.57
N GLN A 243 14.58 27.33 -16.54
CA GLN A 243 15.20 26.52 -17.60
C GLN A 243 16.03 25.35 -17.08
N ILE A 244 15.70 24.86 -15.91
CA ILE A 244 16.33 23.70 -15.27
C ILE A 244 15.27 22.63 -15.02
N ASP A 245 15.54 21.38 -15.42
CA ASP A 245 14.68 20.24 -15.12
C ASP A 245 15.16 19.59 -13.83
N LEU A 246 14.41 19.79 -12.74
CA LEU A 246 14.74 19.26 -11.41
C LEU A 246 14.76 17.73 -11.35
N ARG A 247 14.09 17.05 -12.29
CA ARG A 247 14.04 15.59 -12.34
C ARG A 247 15.40 14.96 -12.68
N GLY A 248 16.32 15.72 -13.26
CA GLY A 248 17.68 15.29 -13.53
C GLY A 248 18.64 15.38 -12.34
N ASP A 249 18.23 16.02 -11.25
CA ASP A 249 19.01 16.16 -10.02
C ASP A 249 18.41 15.25 -8.94
N LYS A 250 19.16 14.24 -8.49
CA LYS A 250 18.67 13.23 -7.55
C LYS A 250 18.20 13.81 -6.22
N LEU A 251 18.93 14.79 -5.68
CA LEU A 251 18.55 15.41 -4.39
C LEU A 251 17.29 16.27 -4.57
N ALA A 252 17.19 17.03 -5.65
CA ALA A 252 16.01 17.80 -5.97
C ALA A 252 14.80 16.90 -6.19
N LEU A 253 14.98 15.78 -6.90
CA LEU A 253 13.92 14.82 -7.16
C LEU A 253 13.39 14.20 -5.86
N GLN A 254 14.27 13.87 -4.91
CA GLN A 254 13.85 13.35 -3.60
C GLN A 254 12.99 14.37 -2.86
N ARG A 255 13.38 15.63 -2.86
CA ARG A 255 12.62 16.70 -2.24
C ARG A 255 11.28 16.93 -2.93
N LEU A 256 11.23 16.82 -4.26
CA LEU A 256 9.98 16.91 -5.05
C LEU A 256 9.02 15.77 -4.71
N LYS A 257 9.52 14.55 -4.57
CA LYS A 257 8.70 13.38 -4.21
C LYS A 257 8.05 13.56 -2.85
N GLU A 258 8.81 13.98 -1.86
CA GLU A 258 8.31 14.23 -0.52
C GLU A 258 7.28 15.36 -0.50
N ALA A 259 7.56 16.45 -1.22
CA ALA A 259 6.65 17.59 -1.31
C ALA A 259 5.35 17.24 -2.06
N ALA A 260 5.43 16.45 -3.11
CA ALA A 260 4.27 16.02 -3.88
C ALA A 260 3.33 15.14 -3.04
N GLU A 261 3.88 14.17 -2.33
CA GLU A 261 3.12 13.30 -1.43
C GLU A 261 2.44 14.12 -0.33
N LYS A 262 3.16 15.05 0.29
CA LYS A 262 2.63 15.95 1.30
C LYS A 262 1.50 16.83 0.76
N ALA A 263 1.70 17.44 -0.41
CA ALA A 263 0.69 18.28 -1.05
C ALA A 263 -0.59 17.49 -1.36
N LYS A 264 -0.44 16.28 -1.88
CA LYS A 264 -1.57 15.39 -2.15
C LYS A 264 -2.38 15.13 -0.88
N ILE A 265 -1.73 14.82 0.22
CA ILE A 265 -2.38 14.56 1.51
C ILE A 265 -3.07 15.81 2.03
N GLU A 266 -2.41 16.97 2.00
CA GLU A 266 -2.99 18.23 2.46
C GLU A 266 -4.24 18.64 1.66
N LEU A 267 -4.24 18.42 0.35
CA LEU A 267 -5.36 18.77 -0.53
C LEU A 267 -6.57 17.83 -0.38
N SER A 268 -6.47 16.74 0.39
CA SER A 268 -7.63 15.95 0.78
C SER A 268 -8.51 16.65 1.80
N SER A 269 -7.94 17.54 2.61
CA SER A 269 -8.66 18.28 3.65
C SER A 269 -8.70 19.79 3.42
N ALA A 270 -7.77 20.35 2.63
CA ALA A 270 -7.68 21.78 2.32
C ALA A 270 -7.95 22.03 0.84
N MET A 271 -8.42 23.24 0.52
CA MET A 271 -8.69 23.65 -0.86
C MET A 271 -7.45 24.11 -1.60
N GLN A 272 -6.38 24.44 -0.87
CA GLN A 272 -5.10 24.86 -1.45
C GLN A 272 -3.96 24.57 -0.48
N THR A 273 -2.75 24.46 -1.02
CA THR A 273 -1.52 24.31 -0.26
C THR A 273 -0.39 25.04 -0.98
N ASP A 274 0.62 25.44 -0.22
CA ASP A 274 1.84 26.04 -0.77
C ASP A 274 2.96 24.98 -0.76
N VAL A 275 3.55 24.74 -1.93
CA VAL A 275 4.74 23.91 -2.07
C VAL A 275 5.94 24.83 -2.11
N ASN A 276 6.69 24.87 -1.02
CA ASN A 276 7.85 25.73 -0.86
C ASN A 276 9.11 24.92 -0.59
N LEU A 277 10.01 24.88 -1.55
CA LEU A 277 11.28 24.17 -1.48
C LEU A 277 12.44 25.15 -1.70
N PRO A 278 12.90 25.82 -0.62
CA PRO A 278 14.02 26.76 -0.74
C PRO A 278 15.30 26.02 -1.07
N PHE A 279 16.17 26.67 -1.84
CA PHE A 279 17.48 26.13 -2.23
C PHE A 279 17.36 24.75 -2.91
N ILE A 280 16.35 24.59 -3.77
CA ILE A 280 16.12 23.31 -4.46
C ILE A 280 17.26 22.96 -5.41
N THR A 281 17.87 23.95 -6.01
CA THR A 281 19.04 23.82 -6.90
C THR A 281 19.78 25.15 -6.99
N ALA A 282 20.87 25.18 -7.77
CA ALA A 282 21.64 26.40 -8.05
C ALA A 282 22.16 26.35 -9.47
N ASP A 283 22.34 27.53 -10.07
CA ASP A 283 23.04 27.71 -11.36
C ASP A 283 24.08 28.83 -11.23
N ALA A 284 24.64 29.29 -12.38
CA ALA A 284 25.65 30.35 -12.42
C ALA A 284 25.17 31.67 -11.81
N THR A 285 23.84 31.90 -11.73
CA THR A 285 23.24 33.11 -11.16
C THR A 285 22.95 32.99 -9.67
N GLY A 286 23.20 31.83 -9.06
CA GLY A 286 23.03 31.59 -7.65
C GLY A 286 21.97 30.55 -7.33
N PRO A 287 21.56 30.44 -6.02
CA PRO A 287 20.58 29.48 -5.60
C PRO A 287 19.18 29.80 -6.16
N LYS A 288 18.43 28.74 -6.43
CA LYS A 288 17.06 28.80 -6.94
C LYS A 288 16.10 28.12 -5.99
N HIS A 289 14.87 28.62 -5.94
CA HIS A 289 13.84 28.16 -5.03
C HIS A 289 12.59 27.78 -5.81
N LEU A 290 11.90 26.74 -5.35
CA LEU A 290 10.58 26.39 -5.86
C LEU A 290 9.53 26.93 -4.87
N ASN A 291 8.58 27.70 -5.39
CA ASN A 291 7.42 28.17 -4.60
C ASN A 291 6.20 28.16 -5.52
N VAL A 292 5.34 27.19 -5.33
CA VAL A 292 4.14 27.00 -6.15
C VAL A 292 2.92 26.84 -5.24
N LYS A 293 1.90 27.63 -5.50
CA LYS A 293 0.59 27.45 -4.87
C LYS A 293 -0.20 26.42 -5.68
N MET A 294 -0.70 25.39 -5.01
CA MET A 294 -1.47 24.34 -5.64
C MET A 294 -2.87 24.28 -5.04
N THR A 295 -3.88 24.22 -5.91
CA THR A 295 -5.28 24.10 -5.48
C THR A 295 -5.76 22.65 -5.63
N ARG A 296 -6.80 22.28 -4.88
CA ARG A 296 -7.49 21.00 -5.06
C ARG A 296 -8.02 20.86 -6.48
N ALA A 297 -8.58 21.93 -7.05
CA ALA A 297 -9.08 21.91 -8.42
C ALA A 297 -7.97 21.59 -9.43
N LYS A 298 -6.77 22.12 -9.22
CA LYS A 298 -5.62 21.81 -10.07
C LYS A 298 -5.21 20.35 -9.93
N LEU A 299 -5.14 19.83 -8.70
CA LEU A 299 -4.84 18.41 -8.46
C LEU A 299 -5.87 17.52 -9.17
N GLU A 300 -7.15 17.80 -9.02
CA GLU A 300 -8.22 17.02 -9.66
C GLU A 300 -8.08 17.03 -11.19
N GLN A 301 -7.70 18.15 -11.77
CA GLN A 301 -7.44 18.26 -13.20
C GLN A 301 -6.26 17.36 -13.63
N LEU A 302 -5.17 17.38 -12.85
CA LEU A 302 -3.97 16.61 -13.16
C LEU A 302 -4.20 15.10 -13.12
N VAL A 303 -5.08 14.63 -12.21
CA VAL A 303 -5.26 13.21 -11.93
C VAL A 303 -6.60 12.63 -12.43
N SER A 304 -7.41 13.41 -13.14
CA SER A 304 -8.75 12.99 -13.56
C SER A 304 -8.75 11.67 -14.33
N LYS A 305 -7.80 11.46 -15.24
CA LYS A 305 -7.68 10.23 -16.01
C LYS A 305 -7.30 9.03 -15.14
N LEU A 306 -6.48 9.25 -14.12
CA LEU A 306 -6.10 8.20 -13.18
C LEU A 306 -7.32 7.74 -12.36
N VAL A 307 -8.12 8.68 -11.90
CA VAL A 307 -9.36 8.36 -11.16
C VAL A 307 -10.32 7.57 -12.05
N GLU A 308 -10.53 8.00 -13.28
CA GLU A 308 -11.39 7.31 -14.24
C GLU A 308 -10.91 5.89 -14.58
N ARG A 309 -9.59 5.66 -14.64
CA ARG A 309 -9.02 4.35 -14.91
C ARG A 309 -9.46 3.29 -13.89
N SER A 310 -9.79 3.68 -12.67
CA SER A 310 -10.23 2.73 -11.64
C SER A 310 -11.63 2.17 -11.92
N LEU A 311 -12.44 2.87 -12.71
CA LEU A 311 -13.82 2.44 -13.00
C LEU A 311 -13.90 1.23 -13.93
N GLU A 312 -12.95 1.08 -14.85
CA GLU A 312 -12.96 -0.07 -15.78
C GLU A 312 -12.80 -1.41 -15.05
N PRO A 313 -11.83 -1.58 -14.12
CA PRO A 313 -11.79 -2.78 -13.27
C PRO A 313 -13.05 -3.00 -12.44
N CYS A 314 -13.70 -1.92 -11.96
CA CYS A 314 -14.95 -2.02 -11.23
C CYS A 314 -16.06 -2.62 -12.11
N LYS A 315 -16.17 -2.16 -13.36
CA LYS A 315 -17.14 -2.70 -14.32
C LYS A 315 -16.89 -4.18 -14.60
N LYS A 316 -15.63 -4.56 -14.78
CA LYS A 316 -15.24 -5.95 -15.02
C LYS A 316 -15.53 -6.85 -13.82
N ALA A 317 -15.26 -6.40 -12.62
CA ALA A 317 -15.55 -7.15 -11.40
C ALA A 317 -17.06 -7.40 -11.23
N LEU A 318 -17.88 -6.40 -11.48
CA LEU A 318 -19.35 -6.53 -11.44
C LEU A 318 -19.83 -7.52 -12.50
N LYS A 319 -19.32 -7.42 -13.72
CA LYS A 319 -19.66 -8.33 -14.81
C LYS A 319 -19.31 -9.77 -14.48
N ASP A 320 -18.10 -10.02 -13.96
CA ASP A 320 -17.62 -11.36 -13.60
C ASP A 320 -18.44 -11.96 -12.45
N ALA A 321 -18.94 -11.13 -11.54
CA ALA A 321 -19.82 -11.55 -10.47
C ALA A 321 -21.27 -11.73 -10.92
N GLY A 322 -21.61 -11.27 -12.13
CA GLY A 322 -22.97 -11.35 -12.67
C GLY A 322 -23.97 -10.41 -12.00
N ILE A 323 -23.50 -9.25 -11.50
CA ILE A 323 -24.34 -8.31 -10.77
C ILE A 323 -24.26 -6.90 -11.35
N GLN A 324 -25.27 -6.09 -11.04
CA GLN A 324 -25.35 -4.67 -11.39
C GLN A 324 -24.82 -3.84 -10.23
N ALA A 325 -24.31 -2.64 -10.54
CA ALA A 325 -23.87 -1.70 -9.50
C ALA A 325 -24.97 -1.39 -8.47
N SER A 326 -26.23 -1.31 -8.94
CA SER A 326 -27.40 -1.04 -8.08
C SER A 326 -27.71 -2.16 -7.09
N GLU A 327 -27.19 -3.37 -7.30
CA GLU A 327 -27.39 -4.51 -6.40
C GLU A 327 -26.40 -4.51 -5.22
N ILE A 328 -25.38 -3.69 -5.27
CA ILE A 328 -24.39 -3.57 -4.19
C ILE A 328 -25.05 -2.93 -2.97
N ASP A 329 -24.92 -3.57 -1.83
CA ASP A 329 -25.50 -3.09 -0.57
C ASP A 329 -24.52 -2.19 0.20
N GLU A 330 -23.22 -2.49 0.14
CA GLU A 330 -22.19 -1.81 0.91
C GLU A 330 -20.96 -1.53 0.05
N VAL A 331 -20.40 -0.33 0.18
CA VAL A 331 -19.14 0.05 -0.47
C VAL A 331 -18.12 0.40 0.59
N ILE A 332 -16.97 -0.26 0.55
CA ILE A 332 -15.86 -0.05 1.47
C ILE A 332 -14.67 0.50 0.67
N MET A 333 -14.01 1.51 1.20
CA MET A 333 -12.82 2.10 0.61
C MET A 333 -11.59 1.80 1.46
N VAL A 334 -10.54 1.34 0.80
CA VAL A 334 -9.26 0.95 1.40
C VAL A 334 -8.13 1.71 0.71
N GLY A 335 -7.13 2.09 1.49
CA GLY A 335 -5.98 2.86 1.02
C GLY A 335 -6.12 4.35 1.26
N GLY A 336 -5.00 5.01 1.60
CA GLY A 336 -4.99 6.45 1.91
C GLY A 336 -5.46 7.33 0.75
N MET A 337 -5.29 6.87 -0.49
CA MET A 337 -5.76 7.57 -1.69
C MET A 337 -7.28 7.77 -1.71
N THR A 338 -8.02 6.91 -1.02
CA THR A 338 -9.49 7.00 -0.96
C THR A 338 -9.99 8.14 -0.08
N ARG A 339 -9.09 8.88 0.58
CA ARG A 339 -9.43 10.13 1.26
C ARG A 339 -9.65 11.29 0.29
N MET A 340 -9.14 11.18 -0.93
CA MET A 340 -9.27 12.24 -1.92
C MET A 340 -10.75 12.45 -2.28
N PRO A 341 -11.27 13.67 -2.12
CA PRO A 341 -12.70 13.95 -2.39
C PRO A 341 -13.17 13.53 -3.77
N LYS A 342 -12.34 13.69 -4.79
CA LYS A 342 -12.67 13.31 -6.18
C LYS A 342 -12.86 11.80 -6.33
N ILE A 343 -12.08 11.00 -5.61
CA ILE A 343 -12.22 9.55 -5.61
C ILE A 343 -13.52 9.14 -4.92
N ILE A 344 -13.81 9.72 -3.76
CA ILE A 344 -15.04 9.45 -3.01
C ILE A 344 -16.27 9.76 -3.88
N GLU A 345 -16.28 10.94 -4.49
CA GLU A 345 -17.35 11.38 -5.39
C GLU A 345 -17.54 10.44 -6.58
N THR A 346 -16.43 10.05 -7.21
CA THR A 346 -16.44 9.17 -8.39
C THR A 346 -16.99 7.78 -8.04
N VAL A 347 -16.57 7.21 -6.93
CA VAL A 347 -17.03 5.91 -6.44
C VAL A 347 -18.51 5.97 -6.05
N GLN A 348 -18.91 7.02 -5.32
CA GLN A 348 -20.29 7.22 -4.92
C GLN A 348 -21.21 7.35 -6.14
N ASN A 349 -20.83 8.11 -7.15
CA ASN A 349 -21.61 8.27 -8.37
C ASN A 349 -21.70 6.95 -9.16
N PHE A 350 -20.62 6.18 -9.20
CA PHE A 350 -20.59 4.92 -9.95
C PHE A 350 -21.49 3.84 -9.31
N PHE A 351 -21.40 3.66 -7.99
CA PHE A 351 -22.18 2.64 -7.28
C PHE A 351 -23.54 3.13 -6.80
N GLY A 352 -23.79 4.44 -6.86
CA GLY A 352 -25.04 5.04 -6.39
C GLY A 352 -25.23 4.98 -4.89
N LYS A 353 -24.15 4.78 -4.13
CA LYS A 353 -24.18 4.66 -2.67
C LYS A 353 -23.00 5.39 -2.05
N GLU A 354 -23.24 5.97 -0.88
CA GLU A 354 -22.18 6.59 -0.10
C GLU A 354 -21.29 5.49 0.50
N PRO A 355 -19.96 5.56 0.30
CA PRO A 355 -19.03 4.62 0.91
C PRO A 355 -19.05 4.71 2.43
N HIS A 356 -18.77 3.59 3.09
CA HIS A 356 -18.61 3.54 4.55
C HIS A 356 -17.47 4.45 5.00
N ARG A 357 -17.68 5.11 6.14
CA ARG A 357 -16.71 5.97 6.82
C ARG A 357 -16.57 5.53 8.27
N GLY A 358 -15.56 6.05 8.97
CA GLY A 358 -15.37 5.82 10.40
C GLY A 358 -14.22 4.88 10.73
N VAL A 359 -13.61 4.25 9.73
CA VAL A 359 -12.35 3.51 9.89
C VAL A 359 -11.29 4.15 8.99
N ASN A 360 -10.07 4.28 9.52
CA ASN A 360 -8.96 4.85 8.78
C ASN A 360 -8.62 3.94 7.58
N PRO A 361 -8.72 4.42 6.33
CA PRO A 361 -8.52 3.57 5.14
C PRO A 361 -7.10 3.02 5.00
N ASP A 362 -6.08 3.63 5.63
CA ASP A 362 -4.72 3.10 5.65
C ASP A 362 -4.56 1.94 6.63
N GLU A 363 -5.49 1.79 7.57
CA GLU A 363 -5.37 0.88 8.72
C GLU A 363 -6.43 -0.21 8.71
N VAL A 364 -7.43 -0.11 7.85
CA VAL A 364 -8.61 -0.96 7.88
C VAL A 364 -8.27 -2.45 7.71
N VAL A 365 -7.33 -2.78 6.83
CA VAL A 365 -6.91 -4.16 6.57
C VAL A 365 -6.19 -4.75 7.78
N ALA A 366 -5.25 -4.01 8.37
CA ALA A 366 -4.54 -4.43 9.57
C ALA A 366 -5.51 -4.62 10.75
N SER A 367 -6.47 -3.71 10.91
CA SER A 367 -7.50 -3.82 11.93
C SER A 367 -8.34 -5.09 11.77
N GLY A 368 -8.73 -5.41 10.54
CA GLY A 368 -9.45 -6.66 10.24
C GLY A 368 -8.63 -7.92 10.52
N ALA A 369 -7.34 -7.87 10.21
CA ALA A 369 -6.41 -8.96 10.54
C ALA A 369 -6.29 -9.16 12.05
N ALA A 370 -6.24 -8.08 12.82
CA ALA A 370 -6.20 -8.14 14.29
C ALA A 370 -7.50 -8.73 14.88
N ILE A 371 -8.65 -8.35 14.31
CA ILE A 371 -9.95 -8.93 14.71
C ILE A 371 -9.95 -10.44 14.47
N GLN A 372 -9.48 -10.89 13.30
CA GLN A 372 -9.38 -12.32 13.00
C GLN A 372 -8.43 -13.02 13.97
N ALA A 373 -7.32 -12.40 14.33
CA ALA A 373 -6.39 -12.93 15.34
C ALA A 373 -7.09 -13.10 16.68
N GLY A 374 -7.89 -12.13 17.09
CA GLY A 374 -8.68 -12.18 18.33
C GLY A 374 -9.71 -13.31 18.34
N VAL A 375 -10.38 -13.55 17.20
CA VAL A 375 -11.32 -14.68 17.05
C VAL A 375 -10.59 -16.01 17.19
N LEU A 376 -9.44 -16.17 16.51
CA LEU A 376 -8.64 -17.41 16.56
C LEU A 376 -8.09 -17.74 17.94
N THR A 377 -7.80 -16.73 18.74
CA THR A 377 -7.26 -16.91 20.11
C THR A 377 -8.33 -16.92 21.18
N GLY A 378 -9.59 -16.68 20.83
CA GLY A 378 -10.71 -16.61 21.77
C GLY A 378 -10.82 -15.28 22.51
N ASP A 379 -10.04 -14.28 22.18
CA ASP A 379 -10.11 -12.95 22.78
C ASP A 379 -11.33 -12.15 22.30
N VAL A 380 -11.85 -12.49 21.14
CA VAL A 380 -13.06 -11.91 20.54
C VAL A 380 -14.04 -13.04 20.29
N LYS A 381 -15.31 -12.85 20.68
CA LYS A 381 -16.37 -13.83 20.41
C LYS A 381 -16.83 -13.70 18.96
N ASP A 382 -17.15 -14.85 18.36
CA ASP A 382 -17.74 -14.94 17.02
C ASP A 382 -19.09 -14.21 16.93
#